data_426803a5eb1c4c0aa1dea50e849938c2
#
_entry.id   426803a5eb1c4c0aa1dea50e849938c2
#
_cell.length_a   1.000
_cell.length_b   1.000
_cell.length_c   1.000
_cell.angle_alpha   90.00
_cell.angle_beta   90.00
_cell.angle_gamma   90.00
#
_symmetry.space_group_name_H-M   'P 1'
#
loop_
_entity.id
_entity.type
_entity.pdbx_description
1 polymer ?
#
loop_
_entity_poly.entity_id
_entity_poly.type
_entity_poly.pdbx_seq_one_letter_code
_entity_poly.pdbx_strand_id
1 'polypeptide(L)'
;SCYVSKKEKKLVNRGFVTGPVCTIYGVGAMSVYLVLRPLQGHGLWLFLGGIVLATILEYVTSWVMEKLFHTSWWDYSERPFNLHGRICLGCSIAWGFFTLLMFEILQPFAQWVIDLFDVATGHAFIILCGILYCVDFIVSTLAALQLGEKLEGLQTAMEEFTEYLQTTKVYSSTEEARELFGNYKKHLPTKKEFQEKLGEYQRRIAGKIEEKGLSEYAEGIRSRSKGFREQYQERVSRITGVNKRFMKAYPTIHKVSRKKKGNQKETK
;
A
#
# COMPACT_ATOMS: atom_id res chain seq x y z
N SER A 1 10.19 0.80 8.43
CA SER A 1 10.93 -0.41 8.02
C SER A 1 11.29 -1.31 9.21
N CYS A 2 11.99 -0.80 10.25
CA CYS A 2 12.50 -1.63 11.37
C CYS A 2 11.42 -2.44 12.10
N TYR A 3 10.30 -1.85 12.47
CA TYR A 3 9.20 -2.55 13.15
C TYR A 3 8.66 -3.73 12.33
N VAL A 4 8.39 -3.51 11.04
CA VAL A 4 7.89 -4.55 10.14
C VAL A 4 8.96 -5.61 9.89
N SER A 5 10.22 -5.19 9.70
CA SER A 5 11.34 -6.13 9.54
C SER A 5 11.52 -7.04 10.75
N LYS A 6 11.33 -6.51 11.96
CA LYS A 6 11.36 -7.31 13.20
C LYS A 6 10.20 -8.30 13.27
N LYS A 7 8.98 -7.88 12.89
CA LYS A 7 7.79 -8.75 12.87
C LYS A 7 7.91 -9.86 11.82
N GLU A 8 8.41 -9.54 10.64
CA GLU A 8 8.54 -10.47 9.50
C GLU A 8 9.84 -11.28 9.53
N LYS A 9 10.77 -11.01 10.47
CA LYS A 9 12.13 -11.58 10.53
C LYS A 9 12.91 -11.46 9.21
N LYS A 10 12.64 -10.43 8.42
CA LYS A 10 13.26 -10.14 7.12
C LYS A 10 13.37 -8.64 6.92
N LEU A 11 14.45 -8.19 6.27
CA LEU A 11 14.57 -6.78 5.90
C LEU A 11 13.48 -6.40 4.89
N VAL A 12 12.61 -5.47 5.28
CA VAL A 12 11.55 -4.93 4.43
C VAL A 12 11.82 -3.45 4.21
N ASN A 13 12.23 -3.10 2.99
CA ASN A 13 12.34 -1.70 2.60
C ASN A 13 10.95 -1.16 2.24
N ARG A 14 10.45 -0.24 3.04
CA ARG A 14 9.18 0.48 2.82
C ARG A 14 9.37 1.85 2.17
N GLY A 15 10.58 2.18 1.71
CA GLY A 15 10.83 3.38 0.91
C GLY A 15 10.20 3.24 -0.48
N PHE A 16 9.83 4.37 -1.08
CA PHE A 16 9.40 4.42 -2.48
C PHE A 16 10.54 4.01 -3.42
N VAL A 17 11.73 4.51 -3.19
CA VAL A 17 12.95 4.14 -3.92
C VAL A 17 13.54 2.82 -3.40
N THR A 18 14.37 2.17 -4.21
CA THR A 18 15.00 0.88 -3.87
C THR A 18 16.11 1.06 -2.84
N GLY A 19 16.83 2.18 -2.91
CA GLY A 19 17.88 2.55 -1.97
C GLY A 19 17.40 2.73 -0.52
N PRO A 20 18.33 2.98 0.41
CA PRO A 20 18.02 3.09 1.83
C PRO A 20 17.31 4.40 2.21
N VAL A 21 17.12 5.30 1.26
CA VAL A 21 16.49 6.60 1.45
C VAL A 21 14.97 6.50 1.36
N CYS A 22 14.27 7.11 2.31
CA CYS A 22 12.82 7.21 2.28
C CYS A 22 12.40 8.63 1.88
N THR A 23 12.03 8.80 0.61
CA THR A 23 11.71 10.11 -0.01
C THR A 23 10.69 10.91 0.79
N ILE A 24 9.58 10.29 1.17
CA ILE A 24 8.50 10.96 1.88
C ILE A 24 8.95 11.51 3.24
N TYR A 25 9.80 10.75 3.95
CA TYR A 25 10.32 11.22 5.24
C TYR A 25 11.39 12.31 5.07
N GLY A 26 12.22 12.23 4.02
CA GLY A 26 13.21 13.28 3.72
C GLY A 26 12.53 14.60 3.34
N VAL A 27 11.60 14.57 2.40
CA VAL A 27 10.84 15.76 1.99
C VAL A 27 9.97 16.28 3.13
N GLY A 28 9.31 15.39 3.88
CA GLY A 28 8.52 15.74 5.04
C GLY A 28 9.35 16.42 6.14
N ALA A 29 10.49 15.84 6.50
CA ALA A 29 11.40 16.40 7.51
C ALA A 29 11.94 17.76 7.08
N MET A 30 12.34 17.91 5.81
CA MET A 30 12.81 19.20 5.27
C MET A 30 11.69 20.26 5.34
N SER A 31 10.47 19.91 4.93
CA SER A 31 9.32 20.82 4.97
C SER A 31 8.99 21.24 6.39
N VAL A 32 8.94 20.28 7.32
CA VAL A 32 8.69 20.54 8.74
C VAL A 32 9.81 21.43 9.33
N TYR A 33 11.07 21.14 9.02
CA TYR A 33 12.19 21.95 9.48
C TYR A 33 12.11 23.39 8.99
N LEU A 34 11.92 23.59 7.69
CA LEU A 34 11.89 24.94 7.11
C LEU A 34 10.74 25.78 7.65
N VAL A 35 9.54 25.18 7.79
CA VAL A 35 8.34 25.90 8.24
C VAL A 35 8.35 26.14 9.75
N LEU A 36 8.80 25.17 10.55
CA LEU A 36 8.74 25.26 11.99
C LEU A 36 10.03 25.76 12.64
N ARG A 37 11.09 25.99 11.89
CA ARG A 37 12.35 26.56 12.40
C ARG A 37 12.17 27.83 13.25
N PRO A 38 11.28 28.78 12.91
CA PRO A 38 11.03 29.96 13.72
C PRO A 38 10.47 29.66 15.12
N LEU A 39 9.90 28.46 15.33
CA LEU A 39 9.36 28.01 16.61
C LEU A 39 10.37 27.22 17.44
N GLN A 40 11.62 27.11 16.98
CA GLN A 40 12.68 26.43 17.70
C GLN A 40 12.88 27.05 19.09
N GLY A 41 12.99 26.21 20.12
CA GLY A 41 13.02 26.65 21.52
C GLY A 41 11.63 26.69 22.20
N HIS A 42 10.53 26.53 21.45
CA HIS A 42 9.17 26.49 21.98
C HIS A 42 8.56 25.10 21.77
N GLY A 43 8.94 24.12 22.60
CA GLY A 43 8.59 22.70 22.43
C GLY A 43 7.10 22.43 22.20
N LEU A 44 6.20 23.12 22.94
CA LEU A 44 4.75 22.97 22.75
C LEU A 44 4.30 23.38 21.35
N TRP A 45 4.79 24.53 20.86
CA TRP A 45 4.45 25.03 19.53
C TRP A 45 5.06 24.19 18.42
N LEU A 46 6.27 23.65 18.61
CA LEU A 46 6.85 22.66 17.70
C LEU A 46 6.03 21.38 17.65
N PHE A 47 5.57 20.88 18.80
CA PHE A 47 4.73 19.69 18.86
C PHE A 47 3.40 19.88 18.12
N LEU A 48 2.68 20.97 18.42
CA LEU A 48 1.41 21.27 17.77
C LEU A 48 1.56 21.57 16.28
N GLY A 49 2.57 22.36 15.92
CA GLY A 49 2.92 22.64 14.52
C GLY A 49 3.29 21.38 13.74
N GLY A 50 4.02 20.46 14.38
CA GLY A 50 4.36 19.16 13.82
C GLY A 50 3.14 18.28 13.55
N ILE A 51 2.20 18.22 14.50
CA ILE A 51 0.92 17.52 14.29
C ILE A 51 0.21 18.08 13.05
N VAL A 52 0.01 19.38 12.97
CA VAL A 52 -0.77 20.01 11.89
C VAL A 52 -0.05 19.84 10.56
N LEU A 53 1.21 20.26 10.47
CA LEU A 53 1.94 20.30 9.21
C LEU A 53 2.20 18.90 8.65
N ALA A 54 2.66 17.97 9.49
CA ALA A 54 2.92 16.61 9.03
C ALA A 54 1.64 15.86 8.63
N THR A 55 0.53 16.10 9.33
CA THR A 55 -0.78 15.55 8.96
C THR A 55 -1.26 16.07 7.61
N ILE A 56 -1.08 17.37 7.34
CA ILE A 56 -1.39 17.95 6.02
C ILE A 56 -0.50 17.31 4.94
N LEU A 57 0.79 17.20 5.17
CA LEU A 57 1.72 16.57 4.23
C LEU A 57 1.38 15.11 3.96
N GLU A 58 1.03 14.32 4.99
CA GLU A 58 0.61 12.93 4.86
C GLU A 58 -0.66 12.80 4.04
N TYR A 59 -1.66 13.65 4.30
CA TYR A 59 -2.92 13.68 3.55
C TYR A 59 -2.69 14.03 2.08
N VAL A 60 -1.96 15.13 1.81
CA VAL A 60 -1.67 15.59 0.45
C VAL A 60 -0.86 14.54 -0.31
N THR A 61 0.15 13.96 0.33
CA THR A 61 0.97 12.90 -0.29
C THR A 61 0.11 11.69 -0.66
N SER A 62 -0.75 11.22 0.25
CA SER A 62 -1.67 10.13 -0.03
C SER A 62 -2.57 10.45 -1.23
N TRP A 63 -3.13 11.64 -1.26
CA TRP A 63 -4.01 12.08 -2.34
C TRP A 63 -3.26 12.17 -3.69
N VAL A 64 -2.07 12.74 -3.71
CA VAL A 64 -1.22 12.85 -4.91
C VAL A 64 -0.83 11.46 -5.42
N MET A 65 -0.36 10.59 -4.53
CA MET A 65 0.03 9.22 -4.88
C MET A 65 -1.14 8.43 -5.48
N GLU A 66 -2.31 8.55 -4.87
CA GLU A 66 -3.54 7.92 -5.37
C GLU A 66 -3.94 8.45 -6.75
N LYS A 67 -3.81 9.77 -6.96
CA LYS A 67 -4.15 10.39 -8.24
C LYS A 67 -3.17 10.06 -9.36
N LEU A 68 -1.88 9.98 -9.05
CA LEU A 68 -0.81 9.67 -10.02
C LEU A 68 -0.75 8.19 -10.37
N PHE A 69 -0.76 7.34 -9.35
CA PHE A 69 -0.53 5.89 -9.53
C PHE A 69 -1.83 5.08 -9.55
N HIS A 70 -2.99 5.72 -9.33
CA HIS A 70 -4.30 5.07 -9.22
C HIS A 70 -4.31 3.92 -8.20
N THR A 71 -3.48 4.04 -7.17
CA THR A 71 -3.21 2.98 -6.20
C THR A 71 -3.15 3.59 -4.81
N SER A 72 -3.87 3.01 -3.84
CA SER A 72 -3.74 3.37 -2.43
C SER A 72 -2.57 2.60 -1.82
N TRP A 73 -1.65 3.31 -1.17
CA TRP A 73 -0.41 2.75 -0.60
C TRP A 73 -0.54 2.38 0.86
N TRP A 74 -1.43 3.06 1.60
CA TRP A 74 -1.80 2.74 2.98
C TRP A 74 -3.28 3.05 3.20
N ASP A 75 -3.86 2.39 4.18
CA ASP A 75 -5.27 2.54 4.52
C ASP A 75 -5.45 2.51 6.05
N TYR A 76 -5.94 3.61 6.59
CA TYR A 76 -6.28 3.78 8.00
C TYR A 76 -7.78 3.72 8.25
N SER A 77 -8.59 3.22 7.33
CA SER A 77 -10.05 3.19 7.47
C SER A 77 -10.53 2.46 8.72
N GLU A 78 -9.76 1.48 9.20
CA GLU A 78 -10.07 0.71 10.42
C GLU A 78 -9.55 1.39 11.71
N ARG A 79 -8.85 2.53 11.59
CA ARG A 79 -8.34 3.25 12.76
C ARG A 79 -9.35 4.29 13.24
N PRO A 80 -9.50 4.47 14.60
CA PRO A 80 -10.37 5.51 15.13
C PRO A 80 -9.90 6.90 14.71
N PHE A 81 -10.86 7.81 14.52
CA PHE A 81 -10.62 9.19 14.10
C PHE A 81 -9.77 9.29 12.82
N ASN A 82 -10.05 8.43 11.84
CA ASN A 82 -9.43 8.57 10.52
C ASN A 82 -10.22 9.55 9.64
N LEU A 83 -9.52 10.17 8.70
CA LEU A 83 -10.10 11.02 7.68
C LEU A 83 -9.83 10.40 6.30
N HIS A 84 -10.89 9.90 5.65
CA HIS A 84 -10.86 9.24 4.34
C HIS A 84 -9.89 8.03 4.25
N GLY A 85 -9.55 7.40 5.39
CA GLY A 85 -8.56 6.32 5.44
C GLY A 85 -7.11 6.77 5.18
N ARG A 86 -6.85 8.07 4.96
CA ARG A 86 -5.52 8.61 4.60
C ARG A 86 -4.68 8.99 5.79
N ILE A 87 -5.30 9.49 6.84
CA ILE A 87 -4.67 9.92 8.10
C ILE A 87 -5.48 9.43 9.27
N CYS A 88 -4.87 9.35 10.46
CA CYS A 88 -5.57 9.03 11.70
C CYS A 88 -4.94 9.80 12.87
N LEU A 89 -5.77 10.10 13.90
CA LEU A 89 -5.36 10.90 15.06
C LEU A 89 -4.09 10.34 15.74
N GLY A 90 -4.00 9.03 15.91
CA GLY A 90 -2.83 8.40 16.54
C GLY A 90 -1.53 8.64 15.75
N CYS A 91 -1.60 8.60 14.40
CA CYS A 91 -0.45 8.93 13.56
C CYS A 91 -0.09 10.41 13.64
N SER A 92 -1.11 11.29 13.66
CA SER A 92 -0.90 12.74 13.77
C SER A 92 -0.21 13.13 15.08
N ILE A 93 -0.60 12.53 16.20
CA ILE A 93 0.07 12.74 17.49
C ILE A 93 1.52 12.23 17.45
N ALA A 94 1.75 11.07 16.86
CA ALA A 94 3.10 10.53 16.69
C ALA A 94 4.00 11.47 15.87
N TRP A 95 3.48 12.12 14.85
CA TRP A 95 4.21 13.13 14.07
C TRP A 95 4.65 14.34 14.90
N GLY A 96 3.84 14.78 15.88
CA GLY A 96 4.23 15.80 16.84
C GLY A 96 5.47 15.40 17.63
N PHE A 97 5.50 14.18 18.17
CA PHE A 97 6.69 13.66 18.89
C PHE A 97 7.89 13.49 17.96
N PHE A 98 7.70 13.02 16.73
CA PHE A 98 8.79 12.94 15.76
C PHE A 98 9.34 14.31 15.37
N THR A 99 8.51 15.36 15.38
CA THR A 99 8.96 16.73 15.15
C THR A 99 9.89 17.19 16.28
N LEU A 100 9.53 16.95 17.56
CA LEU A 100 10.42 17.24 18.68
C LEU A 100 11.73 16.47 18.56
N LEU A 101 11.66 15.16 18.32
CA LEU A 101 12.86 14.32 18.14
C LEU A 101 13.75 14.86 17.00
N MET A 102 13.14 15.33 15.91
CA MET A 102 13.86 15.89 14.78
C MET A 102 14.61 17.16 15.17
N PHE A 103 13.98 18.12 15.84
CA PHE A 103 14.62 19.39 16.20
C PHE A 103 15.65 19.24 17.31
N GLU A 104 15.38 18.43 18.34
CA GLU A 104 16.21 18.32 19.54
C GLU A 104 17.38 17.34 19.38
N ILE A 105 17.23 16.31 18.52
CA ILE A 105 18.21 15.23 18.41
C ILE A 105 18.75 15.07 16.98
N LEU A 106 17.86 14.86 16.01
CA LEU A 106 18.29 14.47 14.67
C LEU A 106 18.98 15.61 13.93
N GLN A 107 18.47 16.84 14.05
CA GLN A 107 19.05 18.01 13.40
C GLN A 107 20.43 18.39 13.96
N PRO A 108 20.63 18.50 15.29
CA PRO A 108 21.97 18.72 15.85
C PRO A 108 22.95 17.61 15.49
N PHE A 109 22.51 16.35 15.50
CA PHE A 109 23.35 15.24 15.08
C PHE A 109 23.74 15.32 13.58
N ALA A 110 22.78 15.64 12.70
CA ALA A 110 23.05 15.81 11.29
C ALA A 110 24.04 16.96 11.04
N GLN A 111 23.88 18.08 11.75
CA GLN A 111 24.81 19.19 11.66
C GLN A 111 26.22 18.79 12.12
N TRP A 112 26.34 18.09 13.23
CA TRP A 112 27.62 17.59 13.73
C TRP A 112 28.29 16.65 12.70
N VAL A 113 27.54 15.78 12.04
CA VAL A 113 28.10 14.92 10.96
C VAL A 113 28.56 15.75 9.77
N ILE A 114 27.79 16.76 9.36
CA ILE A 114 28.14 17.63 8.23
C ILE A 114 29.44 18.37 8.51
N ASP A 115 29.62 18.88 9.73
CA ASP A 115 30.77 19.64 10.16
C ASP A 115 32.07 18.81 10.22
N LEU A 116 31.99 17.47 10.14
CA LEU A 116 33.16 16.58 10.02
C LEU A 116 33.80 16.59 8.63
N PHE A 117 33.10 17.08 7.61
CA PHE A 117 33.59 17.07 6.22
C PHE A 117 33.93 18.49 5.76
N ASP A 118 34.97 18.61 4.94
CA ASP A 118 35.20 19.84 4.21
C ASP A 118 34.11 20.08 3.16
N VAL A 119 33.88 21.34 2.82
CA VAL A 119 32.80 21.78 1.94
C VAL A 119 32.85 21.10 0.55
N ALA A 120 34.08 20.97 -0.02
CA ALA A 120 34.25 20.38 -1.35
C ALA A 120 33.87 18.89 -1.37
N THR A 121 34.31 18.11 -0.36
CA THR A 121 33.97 16.69 -0.19
C THR A 121 32.50 16.55 0.06
N GLY A 122 31.90 17.40 0.92
CA GLY A 122 30.46 17.39 1.17
C GLY A 122 29.63 17.61 -0.09
N HIS A 123 29.97 18.59 -0.90
CA HIS A 123 29.31 18.86 -2.20
C HIS A 123 29.45 17.70 -3.18
N ALA A 124 30.67 17.15 -3.34
CA ALA A 124 30.87 15.99 -4.22
C ALA A 124 30.01 14.79 -3.81
N PHE A 125 29.94 14.52 -2.51
CA PHE A 125 29.09 13.44 -1.96
C PHE A 125 27.60 13.66 -2.21
N ILE A 126 27.09 14.89 -1.99
CA ILE A 126 25.69 15.24 -2.23
C ILE A 126 25.35 15.10 -3.72
N ILE A 127 26.22 15.55 -4.63
CA ILE A 127 26.01 15.42 -6.08
C ILE A 127 25.93 13.94 -6.47
N LEU A 128 26.88 13.12 -6.02
CA LEU A 128 26.89 11.68 -6.31
C LEU A 128 25.62 11.01 -5.79
N CYS A 129 25.28 11.22 -4.53
CA CYS A 129 24.06 10.66 -3.92
C CYS A 129 22.80 11.17 -4.64
N GLY A 130 22.77 12.43 -5.05
CA GLY A 130 21.67 13.04 -5.81
C GLY A 130 21.48 12.37 -7.16
N ILE A 131 22.55 12.11 -7.91
CA ILE A 131 22.46 11.39 -9.21
C ILE A 131 21.92 9.98 -9.01
N LEU A 132 22.48 9.21 -8.07
CA LEU A 132 22.02 7.84 -7.77
C LEU A 132 20.56 7.82 -7.34
N TYR A 133 20.16 8.77 -6.51
CA TYR A 133 18.78 8.94 -6.07
C TYR A 133 17.83 9.24 -7.24
N CYS A 134 18.20 10.18 -8.14
CA CYS A 134 17.38 10.52 -9.29
C CYS A 134 17.13 9.30 -10.20
N VAL A 135 18.18 8.52 -10.48
CA VAL A 135 18.05 7.29 -11.28
C VAL A 135 17.10 6.30 -10.61
N ASP A 136 17.30 6.02 -9.31
CA ASP A 136 16.43 5.08 -8.56
C ASP A 136 14.99 5.60 -8.46
N PHE A 137 14.81 6.91 -8.28
CA PHE A 137 13.48 7.53 -8.24
C PHE A 137 12.73 7.39 -9.57
N ILE A 138 13.40 7.61 -10.71
CA ILE A 138 12.82 7.41 -12.04
C ILE A 138 12.41 5.95 -12.24
N VAL A 139 13.31 5.01 -11.96
CA VAL A 139 13.02 3.57 -12.09
C VAL A 139 11.85 3.16 -11.19
N SER A 140 11.83 3.62 -9.94
CA SER A 140 10.75 3.33 -9.00
C SER A 140 9.41 3.93 -9.44
N THR A 141 9.43 5.15 -10.02
CA THR A 141 8.23 5.82 -10.53
C THR A 141 7.65 5.07 -11.73
N LEU A 142 8.48 4.69 -12.69
CA LEU A 142 8.04 3.91 -13.85
C LEU A 142 7.45 2.55 -13.42
N ALA A 143 8.08 1.90 -12.45
CA ALA A 143 7.55 0.66 -11.89
C ALA A 143 6.21 0.88 -11.17
N ALA A 144 6.04 1.97 -10.41
CA ALA A 144 4.80 2.28 -9.71
C ALA A 144 3.64 2.57 -10.68
N LEU A 145 3.89 3.25 -11.79
CA LEU A 145 2.90 3.49 -12.85
C LEU A 145 2.41 2.17 -13.47
N GLN A 146 3.33 1.24 -13.76
CA GLN A 146 2.96 -0.08 -14.28
C GLN A 146 2.26 -0.97 -13.24
N LEU A 147 2.51 -0.73 -11.95
CA LEU A 147 1.91 -1.53 -10.88
C LEU A 147 0.39 -1.40 -10.87
N GLY A 148 -0.15 -0.20 -11.09
CA GLY A 148 -1.59 0.05 -11.13
C GLY A 148 -2.30 -0.84 -12.15
N GLU A 149 -1.78 -0.96 -13.37
CA GLU A 149 -2.33 -1.83 -14.43
C GLU A 149 -2.25 -3.32 -14.06
N LYS A 150 -1.11 -3.75 -13.49
CA LYS A 150 -0.94 -5.14 -13.05
C LYS A 150 -1.89 -5.52 -11.92
N LEU A 151 -2.13 -4.59 -10.97
CA LEU A 151 -3.10 -4.77 -9.89
C LEU A 151 -4.54 -4.82 -10.43
N GLU A 152 -4.87 -3.99 -11.41
CA GLU A 152 -6.18 -4.03 -12.09
C GLU A 152 -6.45 -5.40 -12.69
N GLY A 153 -5.50 -5.94 -13.43
CA GLY A 153 -5.62 -7.27 -14.00
C GLY A 153 -5.86 -8.37 -12.96
N LEU A 154 -5.24 -8.26 -11.77
CA LEU A 154 -5.50 -9.20 -10.68
C LEU A 154 -6.89 -9.01 -10.07
N GLN A 155 -7.31 -7.76 -9.85
CA GLN A 155 -8.64 -7.47 -9.30
C GLN A 155 -9.75 -7.90 -10.24
N THR A 156 -9.62 -7.63 -11.54
CA THR A 156 -10.59 -8.09 -12.55
C THR A 156 -10.71 -9.62 -12.56
N ALA A 157 -9.59 -10.34 -12.53
CA ALA A 157 -9.63 -11.80 -12.45
C ALA A 157 -10.33 -12.31 -11.18
N MET A 158 -10.13 -11.64 -10.04
CA MET A 158 -10.82 -11.96 -8.81
C MET A 158 -12.33 -11.65 -8.87
N GLU A 159 -12.71 -10.55 -9.50
CA GLU A 159 -14.11 -10.18 -9.70
C GLU A 159 -14.83 -11.16 -10.61
N GLU A 160 -14.24 -11.50 -11.76
CA GLU A 160 -14.77 -12.51 -12.70
C GLU A 160 -14.96 -13.87 -12.03
N PHE A 161 -14.00 -14.29 -11.22
CA PHE A 161 -14.12 -15.56 -10.50
C PHE A 161 -15.19 -15.50 -9.40
N THR A 162 -15.29 -14.38 -8.69
CA THR A 162 -16.33 -14.19 -7.67
C THR A 162 -17.73 -14.17 -8.30
N GLU A 163 -17.89 -13.53 -9.44
CA GLU A 163 -19.15 -13.50 -10.20
C GLU A 163 -19.52 -14.91 -10.67
N TYR A 164 -18.56 -15.66 -11.22
CA TYR A 164 -18.79 -17.07 -11.59
C TYR A 164 -19.24 -17.90 -10.40
N LEU A 165 -18.66 -17.69 -9.19
CA LEU A 165 -19.07 -18.39 -8.00
C LEU A 165 -20.48 -18.02 -7.53
N GLN A 166 -20.91 -16.78 -7.78
CA GLN A 166 -22.28 -16.34 -7.47
C GLN A 166 -23.31 -16.93 -8.42
N THR A 167 -22.96 -17.19 -9.67
CA THR A 167 -23.86 -17.81 -10.66
C THR A 167 -24.01 -19.32 -10.46
N THR A 168 -23.04 -19.96 -9.81
CA THR A 168 -23.16 -21.38 -9.44
C THR A 168 -24.03 -21.53 -8.20
N LYS A 169 -25.11 -22.31 -8.29
CA LYS A 169 -26.07 -22.61 -7.19
C LYS A 169 -25.44 -23.22 -5.92
N VAL A 170 -24.12 -23.38 -5.91
CA VAL A 170 -23.33 -23.86 -4.76
C VAL A 170 -23.36 -22.86 -3.60
N TYR A 171 -23.44 -21.55 -3.87
CA TYR A 171 -23.62 -20.53 -2.85
C TYR A 171 -25.08 -20.14 -2.76
N SER A 172 -25.67 -20.40 -1.60
CA SER A 172 -27.06 -20.05 -1.32
C SER A 172 -27.25 -18.57 -0.98
N SER A 173 -26.18 -17.86 -0.64
CA SER A 173 -26.24 -16.42 -0.37
C SER A 173 -25.00 -15.67 -0.92
N THR A 174 -25.25 -14.47 -1.39
CA THR A 174 -24.22 -13.50 -1.81
C THR A 174 -23.25 -13.15 -0.65
N GLU A 175 -23.69 -13.33 0.60
CA GLU A 175 -22.90 -13.06 1.80
C GLU A 175 -21.80 -14.10 2.02
N GLU A 176 -22.06 -15.39 1.84
CA GLU A 176 -21.03 -16.45 1.97
C GLU A 176 -19.91 -16.31 0.93
N ALA A 177 -20.25 -15.95 -0.32
CA ALA A 177 -19.26 -15.67 -1.36
C ALA A 177 -18.47 -14.39 -1.05
N ARG A 178 -19.12 -13.37 -0.45
CA ARG A 178 -18.47 -12.15 0.01
C ARG A 178 -17.56 -12.37 1.20
N GLU A 179 -17.88 -13.21 2.15
CA GLU A 179 -17.00 -13.51 3.29
C GLU A 179 -15.68 -14.17 2.84
N LEU A 180 -15.75 -15.10 1.88
CA LEU A 180 -14.55 -15.76 1.36
C LEU A 180 -13.68 -14.83 0.50
N PHE A 181 -14.29 -13.95 -0.29
CA PHE A 181 -13.59 -13.14 -1.29
C PHE A 181 -13.79 -11.62 -1.15
N GLY A 182 -14.71 -11.16 -0.31
CA GLY A 182 -15.07 -9.73 -0.16
C GLY A 182 -13.96 -8.84 0.34
N ASN A 183 -13.04 -9.37 1.15
CA ASN A 183 -11.89 -8.63 1.64
C ASN A 183 -10.83 -8.34 0.57
N TYR A 184 -10.91 -8.99 -0.60
CA TYR A 184 -9.95 -8.77 -1.69
C TYR A 184 -10.12 -7.45 -2.43
N LYS A 185 -11.25 -6.76 -2.26
CA LYS A 185 -11.39 -5.38 -2.76
C LYS A 185 -10.48 -4.41 -2.03
N LYS A 186 -10.14 -4.70 -0.76
CA LYS A 186 -9.26 -3.86 0.08
C LYS A 186 -7.81 -4.37 0.14
N HIS A 187 -7.59 -5.65 -0.08
CA HIS A 187 -6.30 -6.29 0.07
C HIS A 187 -6.14 -7.44 -0.91
N LEU A 188 -5.17 -7.33 -1.81
CA LEU A 188 -4.83 -8.43 -2.71
C LEU A 188 -4.10 -9.53 -1.94
N PRO A 189 -4.56 -10.78 -1.98
CA PRO A 189 -3.96 -11.85 -1.22
C PRO A 189 -2.53 -12.14 -1.70
N THR A 190 -1.67 -12.46 -0.76
CA THR A 190 -0.37 -13.06 -1.10
C THR A 190 -0.60 -14.41 -1.76
N LYS A 191 0.42 -14.88 -2.53
CA LYS A 191 0.35 -16.20 -3.19
C LYS A 191 -0.05 -17.32 -2.20
N LYS A 192 0.45 -17.24 -0.95
CA LYS A 192 0.17 -18.24 0.09
C LYS A 192 -1.26 -18.15 0.60
N GLU A 193 -1.72 -16.96 0.96
CA GLU A 193 -3.11 -16.69 1.39
C GLU A 193 -4.12 -17.08 0.32
N PHE A 194 -3.82 -16.77 -0.95
CA PHE A 194 -4.64 -17.16 -2.07
C PHE A 194 -4.75 -18.68 -2.20
N GLN A 195 -3.64 -19.41 -2.06
CA GLN A 195 -3.63 -20.88 -2.13
C GLN A 195 -4.37 -21.51 -0.95
N GLU A 196 -4.21 -20.99 0.26
CA GLU A 196 -4.92 -21.46 1.46
C GLU A 196 -6.43 -21.25 1.32
N LYS A 197 -6.86 -20.07 0.90
CA LYS A 197 -8.28 -19.77 0.71
C LYS A 197 -8.90 -20.50 -0.46
N LEU A 198 -8.17 -20.68 -1.55
CA LEU A 198 -8.65 -21.50 -2.65
C LEU A 198 -8.75 -22.98 -2.25
N GLY A 199 -7.84 -23.49 -1.43
CA GLY A 199 -7.90 -24.84 -0.86
C GLY A 199 -9.07 -25.01 0.14
N GLU A 200 -9.34 -23.99 0.96
CA GLU A 200 -10.50 -23.97 1.84
C GLU A 200 -11.82 -23.95 1.03
N TYR A 201 -11.86 -23.10 0.01
CA TYR A 201 -12.98 -23.04 -0.92
C TYR A 201 -13.25 -24.38 -1.60
N GLN A 202 -12.21 -25.05 -2.12
CA GLN A 202 -12.36 -26.37 -2.76
C GLN A 202 -12.91 -27.42 -1.79
N ARG A 203 -12.49 -27.40 -0.53
CA ARG A 203 -13.01 -28.31 0.52
C ARG A 203 -14.47 -28.03 0.85
N ARG A 204 -14.87 -26.77 1.00
CA ARG A 204 -16.27 -26.38 1.27
C ARG A 204 -17.19 -26.72 0.10
N ILE A 205 -16.74 -26.56 -1.13
CA ILE A 205 -17.51 -26.96 -2.32
C ILE A 205 -17.66 -28.47 -2.39
N ALA A 206 -16.61 -29.24 -2.16
CA ALA A 206 -16.68 -30.69 -2.19
C ALA A 206 -17.77 -31.21 -1.21
N GLY A 207 -17.78 -30.67 0.02
CA GLY A 207 -18.83 -31.03 0.99
C GLY A 207 -20.24 -30.62 0.56
N LYS A 208 -20.43 -29.42 0.00
CA LYS A 208 -21.74 -28.94 -0.47
C LYS A 208 -22.23 -29.68 -1.73
N ILE A 209 -21.34 -30.12 -2.59
CA ILE A 209 -21.67 -30.93 -3.78
C ILE A 209 -22.20 -32.29 -3.33
N GLU A 210 -21.56 -32.90 -2.33
CA GLU A 210 -21.95 -34.19 -1.75
C GLU A 210 -23.29 -34.07 -1.05
N GLU A 211 -23.52 -33.02 -0.25
CA GLU A 211 -24.75 -32.77 0.49
C GLU A 211 -25.95 -32.45 -0.42
N LYS A 212 -25.73 -31.72 -1.53
CA LYS A 212 -26.80 -31.26 -2.44
C LYS A 212 -26.98 -32.12 -3.70
N GLY A 213 -26.21 -33.19 -3.86
CA GLY A 213 -26.30 -34.07 -5.04
C GLY A 213 -25.91 -33.39 -6.36
N LEU A 214 -25.09 -32.34 -6.31
CA LEU A 214 -24.69 -31.52 -7.46
C LEU A 214 -23.47 -32.09 -8.20
N SER A 215 -23.33 -33.40 -8.31
CA SER A 215 -22.19 -34.08 -8.95
C SER A 215 -21.96 -33.64 -10.39
N GLU A 216 -23.04 -33.32 -11.11
CA GLU A 216 -22.99 -32.85 -12.52
C GLU A 216 -22.23 -31.50 -12.67
N TYR A 217 -22.27 -30.64 -11.65
CA TYR A 217 -21.58 -29.35 -11.65
C TYR A 217 -20.16 -29.41 -11.07
N ALA A 218 -19.80 -30.50 -10.40
CA ALA A 218 -18.51 -30.65 -9.70
C ALA A 218 -17.30 -30.49 -10.64
N GLU A 219 -17.39 -31.10 -11.82
CA GLU A 219 -16.30 -31.11 -12.80
C GLU A 219 -16.11 -29.74 -13.43
N GLY A 220 -17.17 -29.03 -13.76
CA GLY A 220 -17.17 -27.68 -14.26
C GLY A 220 -16.53 -26.68 -13.26
N ILE A 221 -16.92 -26.80 -11.98
CA ILE A 221 -16.37 -25.94 -10.91
C ILE A 221 -14.89 -26.23 -10.67
N ARG A 222 -14.50 -27.52 -10.68
CA ARG A 222 -13.09 -27.94 -10.51
C ARG A 222 -12.23 -27.44 -11.66
N SER A 223 -12.69 -27.59 -12.91
CA SER A 223 -11.99 -27.11 -14.11
C SER A 223 -11.83 -25.59 -14.09
N ARG A 224 -12.90 -24.85 -13.79
CA ARG A 224 -12.88 -23.37 -13.72
C ARG A 224 -11.98 -22.85 -12.60
N SER A 225 -12.00 -23.50 -11.43
CA SER A 225 -11.12 -23.16 -10.30
C SER A 225 -9.65 -23.41 -10.63
N LYS A 226 -9.34 -24.47 -11.40
CA LYS A 226 -7.99 -24.76 -11.89
C LYS A 226 -7.54 -23.69 -12.89
N GLY A 227 -8.34 -23.37 -13.88
CA GLY A 227 -8.04 -22.33 -14.87
C GLY A 227 -7.84 -20.96 -14.22
N PHE A 228 -8.69 -20.59 -13.25
CA PHE A 228 -8.50 -19.36 -12.48
C PHE A 228 -7.19 -19.36 -11.69
N ARG A 229 -6.84 -20.48 -11.03
CA ARG A 229 -5.56 -20.62 -10.32
C ARG A 229 -4.36 -20.39 -11.25
N GLU A 230 -4.37 -20.97 -12.43
CA GLU A 230 -3.32 -20.84 -13.44
C GLU A 230 -3.22 -19.38 -13.92
N GLN A 231 -4.32 -18.77 -14.28
CA GLN A 231 -4.40 -17.35 -14.65
C GLN A 231 -3.88 -16.41 -13.56
N TYR A 232 -4.32 -16.61 -12.32
CA TYR A 232 -3.88 -15.79 -11.20
C TYR A 232 -2.38 -15.94 -10.95
N GLN A 233 -1.86 -17.17 -10.97
CA GLN A 233 -0.43 -17.44 -10.80
C GLN A 233 0.40 -16.83 -11.93
N GLU A 234 -0.05 -16.91 -13.16
CA GLU A 234 0.61 -16.28 -14.31
C GLU A 234 0.67 -14.76 -14.14
N ARG A 235 -0.45 -14.10 -13.81
CA ARG A 235 -0.50 -12.66 -13.58
C ARG A 235 0.41 -12.23 -12.42
N VAL A 236 0.41 -12.97 -11.30
CA VAL A 236 1.33 -12.73 -10.17
C VAL A 236 2.79 -12.93 -10.56
N SER A 237 3.10 -13.91 -11.40
CA SER A 237 4.49 -14.18 -11.84
C SER A 237 5.05 -13.03 -12.69
N ARG A 238 4.20 -12.31 -13.41
CA ARG A 238 4.57 -11.11 -14.20
C ARG A 238 4.92 -9.89 -13.32
N ILE A 239 4.60 -9.96 -12.01
CA ILE A 239 4.97 -8.92 -11.06
C ILE A 239 6.37 -9.22 -10.53
N THR A 240 7.37 -8.58 -11.09
CA THR A 240 8.79 -8.80 -10.79
C THR A 240 9.49 -7.51 -10.33
N GLY A 241 10.74 -7.61 -9.91
CA GLY A 241 11.59 -6.45 -9.61
C GLY A 241 11.00 -5.51 -8.55
N VAL A 242 10.99 -4.22 -8.84
CA VAL A 242 10.50 -3.15 -7.95
C VAL A 242 9.01 -3.33 -7.60
N ASN A 243 8.17 -3.77 -8.55
CA ASN A 243 6.75 -4.01 -8.31
C ASN A 243 6.51 -5.11 -7.28
N LYS A 244 7.30 -6.19 -7.30
CA LYS A 244 7.24 -7.24 -6.28
C LYS A 244 7.68 -6.72 -4.90
N ARG A 245 8.66 -5.82 -4.88
CA ARG A 245 9.08 -5.11 -3.66
C ARG A 245 7.95 -4.26 -3.08
N PHE A 246 7.24 -3.49 -3.92
CA PHE A 246 6.11 -2.67 -3.49
C PHE A 246 4.99 -3.52 -2.88
N MET A 247 4.56 -4.58 -3.54
CA MET A 247 3.53 -5.47 -2.98
C MET A 247 3.93 -6.08 -1.63
N LYS A 248 5.22 -6.39 -1.46
CA LYS A 248 5.73 -6.92 -0.18
C LYS A 248 5.81 -5.84 0.90
N ALA A 249 6.21 -4.63 0.52
CA ALA A 249 6.38 -3.50 1.45
C ALA A 249 5.04 -2.92 1.90
N TYR A 250 4.03 -2.96 1.03
CA TYR A 250 2.70 -2.38 1.23
C TYR A 250 1.61 -3.44 1.00
N PRO A 251 1.34 -4.31 1.99
CA PRO A 251 0.36 -5.39 1.84
C PRO A 251 -1.06 -4.89 1.53
N THR A 252 -1.40 -3.68 1.95
CA THR A 252 -2.69 -3.03 1.72
C THR A 252 -2.78 -2.31 0.38
N ILE A 253 -1.72 -2.39 -0.47
CA ILE A 253 -1.72 -1.72 -1.77
C ILE A 253 -2.81 -2.31 -2.68
N HIS A 254 -3.70 -1.46 -3.16
CA HIS A 254 -4.77 -1.85 -4.07
C HIS A 254 -5.06 -0.73 -5.06
N LYS A 255 -5.65 -1.06 -6.21
CA LYS A 255 -6.09 -0.06 -7.18
C LYS A 255 -7.34 0.64 -6.64
N VAL A 256 -7.33 1.96 -6.70
CA VAL A 256 -8.53 2.76 -6.38
C VAL A 256 -9.49 2.69 -7.56
N SER A 257 -10.63 2.05 -7.34
CA SER A 257 -11.70 2.01 -8.35
C SER A 257 -12.22 3.43 -8.59
N ARG A 258 -12.10 3.93 -9.82
CA ARG A 258 -12.83 5.14 -10.22
C ARG A 258 -14.31 4.81 -10.09
N LYS A 259 -15.00 5.41 -9.11
CA LYS A 259 -16.46 5.43 -9.13
C LYS A 259 -16.87 5.95 -10.52
N LYS A 260 -17.41 5.06 -11.37
CA LYS A 260 -18.14 5.50 -12.56
C LYS A 260 -19.16 6.50 -12.02
N LYS A 261 -19.08 7.77 -12.44
CA LYS A 261 -20.15 8.73 -12.24
C LYS A 261 -21.36 8.09 -12.93
N GLY A 262 -22.18 7.42 -12.12
CA GLY A 262 -23.44 6.85 -12.59
C GLY A 262 -24.25 7.97 -13.16
N ASN A 263 -24.66 7.82 -14.37
CA ASN A 263 -25.71 8.54 -15.04
C ASN A 263 -26.96 8.47 -14.14
N GLN A 264 -27.11 9.42 -13.21
CA GLN A 264 -28.43 9.82 -12.75
C GLN A 264 -28.99 10.74 -13.85
N LYS A 265 -29.47 10.16 -14.93
CA LYS A 265 -30.51 10.77 -15.75
C LYS A 265 -31.85 10.38 -15.11
N GLU A 266 -32.37 11.32 -14.38
CA GLU A 266 -33.73 11.80 -14.41
C GLU A 266 -34.76 10.86 -15.05
N THR A 267 -35.62 10.33 -14.24
CA THR A 267 -37.01 10.10 -14.64
C THR A 267 -37.88 11.06 -13.82
N LYS A 268 -38.37 12.04 -14.54
CA LYS A 268 -39.52 12.89 -14.13
C LYS A 268 -40.73 12.01 -13.92
#